data_55e9b230df9e2a1be48ee9a224fa3f75
#
_entry.id   55e9b230df9e2a1be48ee9a224fa3f75
#
_cell.length_a   1.000
_cell.length_b   1.000
_cell.length_c   1.000
_cell.angle_alpha   90.00
_cell.angle_beta   90.00
_cell.angle_gamma   90.00
#
_symmetry.space_group_name_H-M   'P 1'
#
loop_
_entity.id
_entity.type
_entity.pdbx_description
1 polymer ?
#
loop_
_entity_poly.entity_id
_entity_poly.type
_entity_poly.pdbx_seq_one_letter_code
_entity_poly.pdbx_strand_id
1 'polypeptide(L)'
;MATPKSVRMTHAAAGHGGRGEKGGRGGRGRGARGKAITATIPRKTTEVGACKELEGHIFTIGSGNKGKDGNMLRTSMEKMATYIGTKFGDEAAQEWISGRRTVLPEPAYSQAIRDRHDARVKATKDRIEVKLRGLKSEKAAIQLELDSEPNNRALLKEMREAEDQIAQSEIELVDEVAMKLTEDEKISHANAWRTHRETTESLKVSRGKVYSLLLGQCTQVLVDKMKQDADWVTISESFDPILLFKLIEKYVLKQSDNQYPTAVLIAEHQSILSFRQDDHMGNATYYDRFTTRVEVARQAGVC
;
A
#
# COMPACT_ATOMS: atom_id res chain seq x y z
N MET A 1 8.25 -34.84 -21.99
CA MET A 1 6.81 -34.87 -22.33
C MET A 1 6.08 -35.61 -21.23
N ALA A 2 5.40 -34.95 -20.31
CA ALA A 2 4.56 -35.56 -19.30
C ALA A 2 3.33 -34.67 -19.12
N THR A 3 2.16 -35.24 -19.38
CA THR A 3 0.84 -34.62 -19.36
C THR A 3 0.32 -34.48 -17.94
N PRO A 4 -0.38 -33.41 -17.55
CA PRO A 4 -0.99 -33.27 -16.24
C PRO A 4 -2.33 -34.01 -16.16
N LYS A 5 -2.53 -34.74 -15.07
CA LYS A 5 -3.76 -35.45 -14.71
C LYS A 5 -4.84 -34.47 -14.21
N SER A 6 -5.98 -34.52 -14.87
CA SER A 6 -7.25 -33.88 -14.51
C SER A 6 -7.80 -34.49 -13.22
N VAL A 7 -8.12 -33.66 -12.23
CA VAL A 7 -8.88 -34.03 -11.03
C VAL A 7 -10.35 -33.67 -11.25
N ARG A 8 -11.18 -34.70 -11.33
CA ARG A 8 -12.63 -34.63 -11.41
C ARG A 8 -13.19 -34.39 -10.00
N MET A 9 -13.90 -33.28 -9.81
CA MET A 9 -14.77 -33.09 -8.62
C MET A 9 -16.14 -33.70 -8.89
N THR A 10 -16.54 -34.63 -8.03
CA THR A 10 -17.86 -35.23 -7.99
C THR A 10 -18.79 -34.40 -7.11
N HIS A 11 -19.92 -33.99 -7.69
CA HIS A 11 -21.06 -33.45 -6.97
C HIS A 11 -21.82 -34.59 -6.29
N ALA A 12 -22.13 -34.43 -4.99
CA ALA A 12 -23.12 -35.22 -4.27
C ALA A 12 -24.31 -34.34 -3.93
N ALA A 13 -25.46 -34.67 -4.51
CA ALA A 13 -26.77 -34.15 -4.18
C ALA A 13 -27.49 -35.21 -3.31
N ALA A 14 -28.18 -34.74 -2.25
CA ALA A 14 -29.29 -35.41 -1.57
C ALA A 14 -29.91 -34.36 -0.63
N GLY A 15 -31.13 -33.97 -0.59
CA GLY A 15 -32.38 -34.69 -0.89
C GLY A 15 -33.19 -34.79 0.39
N HIS A 16 -34.48 -34.45 0.31
CA HIS A 16 -35.60 -34.70 1.24
C HIS A 16 -35.78 -33.69 2.38
N GLY A 17 -36.94 -33.06 2.56
CA GLY A 17 -38.32 -33.52 2.39
C GLY A 17 -39.01 -33.37 3.74
N GLY A 18 -40.05 -32.56 3.86
CA GLY A 18 -40.83 -32.44 5.10
C GLY A 18 -42.06 -31.54 4.93
N ARG A 19 -43.15 -32.15 4.44
CA ARG A 19 -44.55 -31.63 4.49
C ARG A 19 -45.04 -31.54 5.93
N GLY A 20 -45.84 -30.50 6.23
CA GLY A 20 -46.64 -30.41 7.46
C GLY A 20 -47.78 -29.40 7.28
N GLU A 21 -48.90 -29.85 6.69
CA GLU A 21 -50.21 -29.21 6.73
C GLU A 21 -50.83 -29.37 8.11
N LYS A 22 -51.56 -28.32 8.54
CA LYS A 22 -52.86 -28.33 9.31
C LYS A 22 -53.08 -26.88 9.75
N GLY A 23 -54.13 -26.15 9.35
CA GLY A 23 -55.52 -26.46 9.51
C GLY A 23 -56.01 -25.77 10.79
N GLY A 24 -56.65 -24.59 10.71
CA GLY A 24 -57.29 -23.93 11.84
C GLY A 24 -58.18 -22.77 11.41
N ARG A 25 -59.47 -23.07 11.24
CA ARG A 25 -60.57 -22.14 11.02
C ARG A 25 -60.91 -21.36 12.27
N GLY A 26 -61.40 -20.11 12.09
CA GLY A 26 -62.51 -19.58 12.92
C GLY A 26 -62.20 -18.25 13.61
N GLY A 27 -63.06 -17.26 13.36
CA GLY A 27 -63.23 -16.13 14.24
C GLY A 27 -63.60 -14.82 13.56
N ARG A 28 -64.91 -14.69 13.16
CA ARG A 28 -65.55 -13.39 12.83
C ARG A 28 -65.66 -12.55 14.12
N GLY A 29 -65.16 -11.31 14.11
CA GLY A 29 -65.39 -10.32 15.14
C GLY A 29 -65.40 -8.92 14.52
N ARG A 30 -66.65 -8.39 14.33
CA ARG A 30 -66.92 -6.99 14.02
C ARG A 30 -66.58 -6.12 15.22
N GLY A 31 -65.82 -5.01 15.00
CA GLY A 31 -65.60 -4.00 16.00
C GLY A 31 -64.96 -2.75 15.37
N ALA A 32 -65.78 -1.91 14.77
CA ALA A 32 -65.35 -0.56 14.36
C ALA A 32 -65.20 0.32 15.61
N ARG A 33 -63.98 0.81 15.84
CA ARG A 33 -63.76 2.06 16.60
C ARG A 33 -62.38 2.62 16.24
N GLY A 34 -62.39 3.92 15.90
CA GLY A 34 -61.25 4.69 15.43
C GLY A 34 -59.98 4.48 16.24
N LYS A 35 -58.95 4.00 15.58
CA LYS A 35 -57.60 4.04 16.10
C LYS A 35 -56.93 5.33 15.64
N ALA A 36 -56.64 6.18 16.62
CA ALA A 36 -55.69 7.25 16.47
C ALA A 36 -54.45 6.71 15.73
N ILE A 37 -54.07 7.40 14.68
CA ILE A 37 -52.80 7.15 13.98
C ILE A 37 -51.71 7.63 14.96
N THR A 38 -51.27 6.74 15.86
CA THR A 38 -50.01 6.91 16.55
C THR A 38 -48.93 6.83 15.47
N ALA A 39 -48.42 7.99 15.10
CA ALA A 39 -47.22 8.06 14.26
C ALA A 39 -46.15 7.22 14.96
N THR A 40 -45.92 6.04 14.40
CA THR A 40 -44.81 5.18 14.82
C THR A 40 -43.55 5.96 14.49
N ILE A 41 -42.96 6.58 15.49
CA ILE A 41 -41.60 7.17 15.38
C ILE A 41 -40.71 6.04 14.81
N PRO A 42 -40.11 6.22 13.64
CA PRO A 42 -39.24 5.20 13.11
C PRO A 42 -38.16 4.94 14.16
N ARG A 43 -38.14 3.73 14.74
CA ARG A 43 -37.04 3.27 15.55
C ARG A 43 -35.82 3.50 14.68
N LYS A 44 -34.90 4.37 15.12
CA LYS A 44 -33.56 4.45 14.56
C LYS A 44 -32.99 3.04 14.60
N THR A 45 -33.00 2.36 13.48
CA THR A 45 -32.17 1.18 13.28
C THR A 45 -30.76 1.71 13.41
N THR A 46 -30.14 1.46 14.54
CA THR A 46 -28.71 1.67 14.71
C THR A 46 -28.08 0.75 13.68
N GLU A 47 -27.58 1.34 12.59
CA GLU A 47 -26.81 0.61 11.60
C GLU A 47 -25.56 0.08 12.34
N VAL A 48 -25.52 -1.22 12.52
CA VAL A 48 -24.39 -1.89 13.17
C VAL A 48 -23.38 -2.19 12.09
N GLY A 49 -22.18 -1.61 12.17
CA GLY A 49 -21.08 -1.98 11.29
C GLY A 49 -20.70 -3.46 11.45
N ALA A 50 -19.97 -4.00 10.50
CA ALA A 50 -19.56 -5.40 10.50
C ALA A 50 -18.68 -5.78 11.70
N CYS A 51 -17.97 -4.81 12.30
CA CYS A 51 -17.10 -5.00 13.45
C CYS A 51 -17.73 -4.46 14.74
N LYS A 52 -18.05 -5.34 15.67
CA LYS A 52 -18.66 -4.98 16.98
C LYS A 52 -17.73 -4.10 17.84
N GLU A 53 -16.43 -4.28 17.72
CA GLU A 53 -15.44 -3.50 18.49
C GLU A 53 -15.34 -2.05 18.01
N LEU A 54 -15.89 -1.76 16.82
CA LEU A 54 -16.01 -0.43 16.22
C LEU A 54 -17.46 0.06 16.16
N GLU A 55 -18.32 -0.43 17.06
CA GLU A 55 -19.71 -0.02 17.15
C GLU A 55 -19.82 1.51 17.34
N GLY A 56 -20.67 2.16 16.55
CA GLY A 56 -20.82 3.61 16.54
C GLY A 56 -19.81 4.36 15.65
N HIS A 57 -18.80 3.68 15.08
CA HIS A 57 -17.82 4.26 14.16
C HIS A 57 -18.11 3.82 12.72
N ILE A 58 -19.32 4.13 12.23
CA ILE A 58 -19.82 3.75 10.90
C ILE A 58 -19.72 4.96 9.98
N PHE A 59 -19.18 4.73 8.78
CA PHE A 59 -19.11 5.77 7.75
C PHE A 59 -20.43 5.86 7.01
N THR A 60 -21.00 7.07 6.96
CA THR A 60 -22.26 7.38 6.28
C THR A 60 -22.04 8.51 5.27
N ILE A 61 -22.95 8.66 4.32
CA ILE A 61 -22.93 9.86 3.44
C ILE A 61 -23.05 11.09 4.34
N GLY A 62 -22.23 12.10 4.08
CA GLY A 62 -22.19 13.31 4.87
C GLY A 62 -23.56 14.01 4.99
N SER A 63 -23.84 14.53 6.19
CA SER A 63 -25.09 15.24 6.49
C SER A 63 -25.16 16.62 5.83
N GLY A 64 -24.02 17.12 5.30
CA GLY A 64 -23.84 18.49 4.83
C GLY A 64 -23.39 19.46 5.92
N ASN A 65 -23.30 18.99 7.17
CA ASN A 65 -22.63 19.72 8.25
C ASN A 65 -21.18 19.24 8.34
N LYS A 66 -20.28 19.85 7.58
CA LYS A 66 -18.89 19.45 7.45
C LYS A 66 -18.16 19.37 8.78
N GLY A 67 -18.42 20.28 9.71
CA GLY A 67 -17.80 20.24 11.03
C GLY A 67 -18.20 19.00 11.86
N LYS A 68 -19.46 18.58 11.76
CA LYS A 68 -19.96 17.36 12.41
C LYS A 68 -19.44 16.10 11.70
N ASP A 69 -19.52 16.09 10.38
CA ASP A 69 -19.12 14.97 9.54
C ASP A 69 -17.59 14.77 9.65
N GLY A 70 -16.80 15.86 9.65
CA GLY A 70 -15.35 15.83 9.86
C GLY A 70 -14.94 15.33 11.25
N ASN A 71 -15.63 15.76 12.32
CA ASN A 71 -15.39 15.23 13.67
C ASN A 71 -15.66 13.73 13.76
N MET A 72 -16.78 13.28 13.17
CA MET A 72 -17.12 11.86 13.15
C MET A 72 -16.06 11.06 12.37
N LEU A 73 -15.63 11.56 11.22
CA LEU A 73 -14.59 10.92 10.42
C LEU A 73 -13.28 10.79 11.20
N ARG A 74 -12.79 11.89 11.81
CA ARG A 74 -11.57 11.90 12.62
C ARG A 74 -11.64 10.91 13.77
N THR A 75 -12.72 10.96 14.57
CA THR A 75 -12.89 10.04 15.71
C THR A 75 -12.94 8.59 15.26
N SER A 76 -13.59 8.30 14.11
CA SER A 76 -13.63 6.96 13.55
C SER A 76 -12.25 6.51 13.05
N MET A 77 -11.46 7.41 12.43
CA MET A 77 -10.08 7.13 12.04
C MET A 77 -9.19 6.75 13.23
N GLU A 78 -9.24 7.52 14.32
CA GLU A 78 -8.45 7.28 15.53
C GLU A 78 -8.79 5.93 16.16
N LYS A 79 -10.07 5.59 16.23
CA LYS A 79 -10.53 4.29 16.75
C LYS A 79 -10.11 3.14 15.84
N MET A 80 -10.20 3.32 14.53
CA MET A 80 -9.75 2.33 13.58
C MET A 80 -8.24 2.14 13.63
N ALA A 81 -7.44 3.20 13.78
CA ALA A 81 -5.99 3.10 13.95
C ALA A 81 -5.61 2.22 15.14
N THR A 82 -6.26 2.44 16.29
CA THR A 82 -6.06 1.63 17.49
C THR A 82 -6.43 0.17 17.25
N TYR A 83 -7.57 -0.08 16.60
CA TYR A 83 -8.02 -1.44 16.29
C TYR A 83 -7.08 -2.14 15.30
N ILE A 84 -6.66 -1.44 14.24
CA ILE A 84 -5.74 -1.97 13.23
C ILE A 84 -4.41 -2.34 13.88
N GLY A 85 -3.84 -1.48 14.73
CA GLY A 85 -2.61 -1.78 15.46
C GLY A 85 -2.72 -3.03 16.32
N THR A 86 -3.83 -3.16 17.05
CA THR A 86 -4.07 -4.31 17.92
C THR A 86 -4.27 -5.64 17.16
N LYS A 87 -4.91 -5.61 15.99
CA LYS A 87 -5.33 -6.83 15.27
C LYS A 87 -4.44 -7.19 14.07
N PHE A 88 -3.81 -6.21 13.44
CA PHE A 88 -3.09 -6.40 12.17
C PHE A 88 -1.62 -5.94 12.23
N GLY A 89 -1.18 -5.39 13.36
CA GLY A 89 0.19 -4.97 13.61
C GLY A 89 0.43 -3.47 13.43
N ASP A 90 1.52 -3.02 14.03
CA ASP A 90 1.87 -1.59 14.10
C ASP A 90 2.19 -0.99 12.73
N GLU A 91 2.80 -1.77 11.82
CA GLU A 91 3.11 -1.31 10.46
C GLU A 91 1.83 -0.98 9.68
N ALA A 92 0.79 -1.81 9.82
CA ALA A 92 -0.50 -1.56 9.18
C ALA A 92 -1.20 -0.34 9.79
N ALA A 93 -1.07 -0.12 11.10
CA ALA A 93 -1.58 1.07 11.77
C ALA A 93 -0.84 2.34 11.33
N GLN A 94 0.49 2.27 11.17
CA GLN A 94 1.28 3.39 10.68
C GLN A 94 0.95 3.76 9.23
N GLU A 95 0.74 2.77 8.35
CA GLU A 95 0.25 3.03 6.99
C GLU A 95 -1.10 3.75 7.02
N TRP A 96 -2.00 3.29 7.89
CA TRP A 96 -3.32 3.89 8.07
C TRP A 96 -3.24 5.35 8.53
N ILE A 97 -2.45 5.62 9.58
CA ILE A 97 -2.29 6.96 10.17
C ILE A 97 -1.59 7.92 9.19
N SER A 98 -0.53 7.44 8.52
CA SER A 98 0.24 8.28 7.59
C SER A 98 -0.45 8.50 6.24
N GLY A 99 -1.44 7.68 5.89
CA GLY A 99 -2.07 7.67 4.57
C GLY A 99 -1.08 7.32 3.44
N ARG A 100 0.02 6.64 3.75
CA ARG A 100 1.08 6.26 2.81
C ARG A 100 1.44 4.79 2.97
N ARG A 101 1.70 4.14 1.84
CA ARG A 101 2.19 2.75 1.86
C ARG A 101 3.61 2.72 2.43
N THR A 102 3.84 1.84 3.38
CA THR A 102 5.18 1.51 3.86
C THR A 102 5.89 0.68 2.80
N VAL A 103 7.05 1.17 2.36
CA VAL A 103 7.98 0.41 1.53
C VAL A 103 9.07 -0.10 2.45
N LEU A 104 9.09 -1.41 2.67
CA LEU A 104 10.15 -2.04 3.44
C LEU A 104 11.45 -1.99 2.63
N PRO A 105 12.55 -1.50 3.22
CA PRO A 105 13.84 -1.48 2.52
C PRO A 105 14.31 -2.91 2.26
N GLU A 106 14.80 -3.16 1.06
CA GLU A 106 15.41 -4.45 0.72
C GLU A 106 16.65 -4.70 1.59
N PRO A 107 16.87 -5.96 2.01
CA PRO A 107 18.05 -6.31 2.77
C PRO A 107 19.33 -6.03 1.98
N ALA A 108 20.11 -5.08 2.46
CA ALA A 108 21.39 -4.74 1.88
C ALA A 108 22.54 -5.44 2.62
N TYR A 109 23.65 -5.70 1.91
CA TYR A 109 24.88 -6.16 2.57
C TYR A 109 25.38 -5.11 3.56
N SER A 110 25.98 -5.58 4.66
CA SER A 110 26.58 -4.69 5.65
C SER A 110 27.67 -3.82 5.02
N GLN A 111 27.93 -2.66 5.59
CA GLN A 111 28.97 -1.76 5.08
C GLN A 111 30.34 -2.46 5.04
N ALA A 112 30.68 -3.24 6.07
CA ALA A 112 31.92 -4.00 6.12
C ALA A 112 32.09 -5.01 4.95
N ILE A 113 31.00 -5.64 4.51
CA ILE A 113 31.01 -6.55 3.35
C ILE A 113 31.25 -5.74 2.07
N ARG A 114 30.58 -4.61 1.92
CA ARG A 114 30.76 -3.71 0.77
C ARG A 114 32.17 -3.17 0.69
N ASP A 115 32.71 -2.64 1.79
CA ASP A 115 34.05 -2.09 1.86
C ASP A 115 35.11 -3.15 1.51
N ARG A 116 34.94 -4.38 1.99
CA ARG A 116 35.85 -5.50 1.66
C ARG A 116 35.72 -5.90 0.18
N HIS A 117 34.55 -5.89 -0.38
CA HIS A 117 34.34 -6.13 -1.81
C HIS A 117 35.01 -5.04 -2.65
N ASP A 118 34.75 -3.76 -2.32
CA ASP A 118 35.32 -2.62 -3.04
C ASP A 118 36.85 -2.58 -2.98
N ALA A 119 37.42 -2.90 -1.82
CA ALA A 119 38.89 -3.05 -1.68
C ALA A 119 39.44 -4.14 -2.59
N ARG A 120 38.72 -5.27 -2.71
CA ARG A 120 39.12 -6.38 -3.62
C ARG A 120 38.96 -6.00 -5.09
N VAL A 121 37.87 -5.36 -5.46
CA VAL A 121 37.63 -4.85 -6.82
C VAL A 121 38.77 -3.91 -7.21
N LYS A 122 39.09 -2.97 -6.31
CA LYS A 122 40.22 -2.02 -6.51
C LYS A 122 41.55 -2.75 -6.68
N ALA A 123 41.91 -3.66 -5.76
CA ALA A 123 43.18 -4.42 -5.85
C ALA A 123 43.27 -5.26 -7.14
N THR A 124 42.14 -5.83 -7.60
CA THR A 124 42.07 -6.59 -8.86
C THR A 124 42.28 -5.66 -10.04
N LYS A 125 41.62 -4.52 -10.10
CA LYS A 125 41.80 -3.51 -11.15
C LYS A 125 43.22 -2.99 -11.19
N ASP A 126 43.78 -2.60 -10.06
CA ASP A 126 45.17 -2.12 -9.97
C ASP A 126 46.17 -3.17 -10.53
N ARG A 127 45.96 -4.45 -10.20
CA ARG A 127 46.81 -5.54 -10.69
C ARG A 127 46.69 -5.73 -12.22
N ILE A 128 45.45 -5.67 -12.77
CA ILE A 128 45.19 -5.80 -14.21
C ILE A 128 45.78 -4.59 -14.95
N GLU A 129 45.65 -3.39 -14.42
CA GLU A 129 46.23 -2.17 -15.01
C GLU A 129 47.75 -2.22 -15.06
N VAL A 130 48.41 -2.76 -14.01
CA VAL A 130 49.86 -2.96 -14.02
C VAL A 130 50.25 -3.96 -15.10
N LYS A 131 49.54 -5.08 -15.23
CA LYS A 131 49.75 -6.09 -16.26
C LYS A 131 49.59 -5.48 -17.67
N LEU A 132 48.50 -4.74 -17.89
CA LEU A 132 48.24 -4.05 -19.18
C LEU A 132 49.34 -3.04 -19.53
N ARG A 133 49.87 -2.30 -18.57
CA ARG A 133 50.97 -1.38 -18.78
C ARG A 133 52.25 -2.12 -19.22
N GLY A 134 52.57 -3.26 -18.60
CA GLY A 134 53.66 -4.13 -18.99
C GLY A 134 53.51 -4.65 -20.42
N LEU A 135 52.34 -5.23 -20.75
CA LEU A 135 52.06 -5.76 -22.08
C LEU A 135 52.08 -4.68 -23.19
N LYS A 136 51.59 -3.48 -22.90
CA LYS A 136 51.67 -2.34 -23.84
C LYS A 136 53.10 -1.87 -24.06
N SER A 137 53.93 -1.91 -23.02
CA SER A 137 55.36 -1.61 -23.14
C SER A 137 56.09 -2.69 -23.97
N GLU A 138 55.81 -3.96 -23.72
CA GLU A 138 56.36 -5.08 -24.47
C GLU A 138 55.96 -5.02 -25.95
N LYS A 139 54.66 -4.79 -26.24
CA LYS A 139 54.20 -4.56 -27.61
C LYS A 139 54.95 -3.42 -28.30
N ALA A 140 55.20 -2.30 -27.59
CA ALA A 140 55.94 -1.18 -28.14
C ALA A 140 57.42 -1.54 -28.45
N ALA A 141 58.07 -2.38 -27.64
CA ALA A 141 59.43 -2.88 -27.91
C ALA A 141 59.45 -3.80 -29.12
N ILE A 142 58.52 -4.77 -29.21
CA ILE A 142 58.40 -5.65 -30.39
C ILE A 142 58.16 -4.85 -31.66
N GLN A 143 57.32 -3.80 -31.59
CA GLN A 143 57.05 -2.92 -32.74
C GLN A 143 58.35 -2.21 -33.21
N LEU A 144 59.19 -1.74 -32.34
CA LEU A 144 60.46 -1.11 -32.66
C LEU A 144 61.42 -2.08 -33.32
N GLU A 145 61.48 -3.34 -32.90
CA GLU A 145 62.27 -4.40 -33.52
C GLU A 145 61.70 -4.77 -34.92
N LEU A 146 60.39 -4.82 -35.05
CA LEU A 146 59.70 -5.11 -36.31
C LEU A 146 59.94 -3.99 -37.35
N ASP A 147 60.02 -2.74 -36.89
CA ASP A 147 60.34 -1.60 -37.78
C ASP A 147 61.75 -1.71 -38.38
N SER A 148 62.67 -2.41 -37.74
CA SER A 148 63.99 -2.69 -38.24
C SER A 148 64.03 -3.97 -39.10
N GLU A 149 63.18 -4.96 -38.81
CA GLU A 149 63.09 -6.25 -39.52
C GLU A 149 61.64 -6.60 -39.93
N PRO A 150 61.05 -5.94 -40.89
CA PRO A 150 59.59 -6.00 -41.16
C PRO A 150 59.07 -7.37 -41.63
N ASN A 151 59.93 -8.28 -42.08
CA ASN A 151 59.54 -9.61 -42.53
C ASN A 151 59.90 -10.72 -41.53
N ASN A 152 60.30 -10.39 -40.32
CA ASN A 152 60.61 -11.38 -39.29
C ASN A 152 59.33 -12.05 -38.76
N ARG A 153 59.13 -13.31 -39.19
CA ARG A 153 57.91 -14.09 -38.83
C ARG A 153 57.80 -14.36 -37.32
N ALA A 154 58.93 -14.42 -36.59
CA ALA A 154 58.91 -14.66 -35.16
C ALA A 154 58.35 -13.42 -34.42
N LEU A 155 58.86 -12.24 -34.77
CA LEU A 155 58.37 -10.96 -34.19
C LEU A 155 56.91 -10.68 -34.55
N LEU A 156 56.45 -11.04 -35.75
CA LEU A 156 55.03 -10.94 -36.15
C LEU A 156 54.16 -11.84 -35.30
N LYS A 157 54.65 -13.03 -34.94
CA LYS A 157 53.92 -13.93 -34.05
C LYS A 157 53.84 -13.40 -32.64
N GLU A 158 54.96 -12.93 -32.08
CA GLU A 158 55.01 -12.33 -30.75
C GLU A 158 54.13 -11.07 -30.63
N MET A 159 54.09 -10.25 -31.68
CA MET A 159 53.21 -9.10 -31.75
C MET A 159 51.73 -9.48 -31.58
N ARG A 160 51.29 -10.52 -32.32
CA ARG A 160 49.90 -11.01 -32.21
C ARG A 160 49.61 -11.61 -30.86
N GLU A 161 50.54 -12.36 -30.29
CA GLU A 161 50.38 -12.92 -28.94
C GLU A 161 50.26 -11.80 -27.89
N ALA A 162 51.02 -10.71 -28.01
CA ALA A 162 50.90 -9.55 -27.12
C ALA A 162 49.57 -8.82 -27.31
N GLU A 163 49.08 -8.68 -28.54
CA GLU A 163 47.77 -8.10 -28.84
C GLU A 163 46.61 -8.92 -28.23
N ASP A 164 46.67 -10.24 -28.37
CA ASP A 164 45.68 -11.15 -27.79
C ASP A 164 45.68 -11.10 -26.29
N GLN A 165 46.84 -11.01 -25.64
CA GLN A 165 46.97 -10.90 -24.19
C GLN A 165 46.47 -9.52 -23.67
N ILE A 166 46.70 -8.44 -24.42
CA ILE A 166 46.15 -7.13 -24.11
C ILE A 166 44.61 -7.18 -24.19
N ALA A 167 44.04 -7.70 -25.29
CA ALA A 167 42.62 -7.81 -25.46
C ALA A 167 41.96 -8.66 -24.35
N GLN A 168 42.58 -9.81 -24.01
CA GLN A 168 42.08 -10.64 -22.88
C GLN A 168 42.15 -9.91 -21.55
N SER A 169 43.20 -9.13 -21.27
CA SER A 169 43.33 -8.38 -20.02
C SER A 169 42.38 -7.18 -19.97
N GLU A 170 42.02 -6.59 -21.11
CA GLU A 170 40.99 -5.55 -21.20
C GLU A 170 39.59 -6.11 -20.94
N ILE A 171 39.32 -7.32 -21.38
CA ILE A 171 38.07 -8.05 -21.06
C ILE A 171 38.02 -8.34 -19.54
N GLU A 172 39.12 -8.87 -18.96
CA GLU A 172 39.20 -9.13 -17.52
C GLU A 172 39.01 -7.88 -16.67
N LEU A 173 39.37 -6.69 -17.16
CA LEU A 173 39.15 -5.41 -16.47
C LEU A 173 37.68 -5.01 -16.41
N VAL A 174 36.90 -5.40 -17.40
CA VAL A 174 35.45 -5.09 -17.50
C VAL A 174 34.60 -6.10 -16.75
N ASP A 175 35.12 -7.31 -16.56
CA ASP A 175 34.39 -8.36 -15.84
C ASP A 175 34.08 -7.95 -14.40
N GLU A 176 32.83 -8.11 -14.02
CA GLU A 176 32.36 -7.80 -12.66
C GLU A 176 32.96 -8.79 -11.65
N VAL A 177 33.69 -8.25 -10.68
CA VAL A 177 34.28 -9.06 -9.62
C VAL A 177 33.19 -9.53 -8.67
N ALA A 178 32.87 -10.82 -8.72
CA ALA A 178 31.83 -11.42 -7.88
C ALA A 178 32.09 -11.17 -6.38
N MET A 179 31.02 -10.80 -5.67
CA MET A 179 31.06 -10.60 -4.22
C MET A 179 31.32 -11.93 -3.51
N LYS A 180 32.46 -12.04 -2.82
CA LYS A 180 32.79 -13.23 -2.02
C LYS A 180 32.25 -13.05 -0.59
N LEU A 181 31.27 -13.84 -0.24
CA LEU A 181 30.66 -13.90 1.08
C LEU A 181 31.19 -15.13 1.83
N THR A 182 31.35 -15.01 3.14
CA THR A 182 31.53 -16.16 4.02
C THR A 182 30.21 -16.92 4.15
N GLU A 183 30.25 -18.19 4.58
CA GLU A 183 29.02 -18.98 4.76
C GLU A 183 28.07 -18.33 5.77
N ASP A 184 28.57 -17.79 6.86
CA ASP A 184 27.77 -17.09 7.87
C ASP A 184 27.10 -15.83 7.30
N GLU A 185 27.80 -15.08 6.45
CA GLU A 185 27.26 -13.91 5.76
C GLU A 185 26.18 -14.28 4.74
N LYS A 186 26.34 -15.38 4.03
CA LYS A 186 25.31 -15.92 3.13
C LYS A 186 24.06 -16.32 3.88
N ILE A 187 24.22 -17.04 4.99
CA ILE A 187 23.13 -17.47 5.86
C ILE A 187 22.40 -16.25 6.45
N SER A 188 23.16 -15.29 6.97
CA SER A 188 22.59 -14.04 7.54
C SER A 188 21.79 -13.25 6.50
N HIS A 189 22.35 -13.08 5.31
CA HIS A 189 21.68 -12.39 4.22
C HIS A 189 20.42 -13.14 3.71
N ALA A 190 20.52 -14.46 3.59
CA ALA A 190 19.38 -15.30 3.24
C ALA A 190 18.24 -15.22 4.28
N ASN A 191 18.58 -15.21 5.57
CA ASN A 191 17.62 -15.01 6.65
C ASN A 191 16.99 -13.62 6.60
N ALA A 192 17.77 -12.56 6.34
CA ALA A 192 17.26 -11.21 6.18
C ALA A 192 16.25 -11.12 5.02
N TRP A 193 16.54 -11.75 3.88
CA TRP A 193 15.62 -11.83 2.74
C TRP A 193 14.35 -12.62 3.06
N ARG A 194 14.49 -13.71 3.83
CA ARG A 194 13.33 -14.50 4.28
C ARG A 194 12.41 -13.64 5.16
N THR A 195 12.98 -12.98 6.18
CA THR A 195 12.22 -12.10 7.07
C THR A 195 11.58 -10.95 6.31
N HIS A 196 12.31 -10.31 5.39
CA HIS A 196 11.76 -9.24 4.55
C HIS A 196 10.56 -9.71 3.72
N ARG A 197 10.65 -10.92 3.13
CA ARG A 197 9.55 -11.50 2.35
C ARG A 197 8.35 -11.81 3.23
N GLU A 198 8.57 -12.44 4.39
CA GLU A 198 7.51 -12.76 5.35
C GLU A 198 6.79 -11.50 5.84
N THR A 199 7.53 -10.45 6.16
CA THR A 199 6.97 -9.15 6.58
C THR A 199 6.19 -8.48 5.44
N THR A 200 6.72 -8.51 4.22
CA THR A 200 6.05 -7.94 3.04
C THR A 200 4.71 -8.65 2.75
N GLU A 201 4.70 -9.98 2.80
CA GLU A 201 3.47 -10.76 2.60
C GLU A 201 2.47 -10.55 3.75
N SER A 202 2.94 -10.46 5.00
CA SER A 202 2.10 -10.13 6.15
C SER A 202 1.43 -8.77 6.00
N LEU A 203 2.18 -7.74 5.58
CA LEU A 203 1.64 -6.41 5.29
C LEU A 203 0.59 -6.45 4.18
N LYS A 204 0.85 -7.19 3.10
CA LYS A 204 -0.10 -7.33 1.99
C LYS A 204 -1.42 -7.96 2.45
N VAL A 205 -1.34 -9.03 3.25
CA VAL A 205 -2.52 -9.68 3.85
C VAL A 205 -3.24 -8.71 4.79
N SER A 206 -2.50 -7.97 5.62
CA SER A 206 -3.06 -6.98 6.54
C SER A 206 -3.78 -5.86 5.81
N ARG A 207 -3.25 -5.35 4.70
CA ARG A 207 -3.92 -4.36 3.84
C ARG A 207 -5.27 -4.85 3.33
N GLY A 208 -5.34 -6.09 2.84
CA GLY A 208 -6.61 -6.69 2.41
C GLY A 208 -7.65 -6.81 3.55
N LYS A 209 -7.19 -7.15 4.76
CA LYS A 209 -8.06 -7.20 5.95
C LYS A 209 -8.55 -5.81 6.37
N VAL A 210 -7.67 -4.80 6.34
CA VAL A 210 -8.03 -3.40 6.63
C VAL A 210 -9.02 -2.88 5.58
N TYR A 211 -8.80 -3.19 4.30
CA TYR A 211 -9.74 -2.85 3.23
C TYR A 211 -11.14 -3.42 3.50
N SER A 212 -11.21 -4.72 3.82
CA SER A 212 -12.48 -5.39 4.13
C SER A 212 -13.15 -4.82 5.39
N LEU A 213 -12.36 -4.48 6.41
CA LEU A 213 -12.83 -3.83 7.63
C LEU A 213 -13.47 -2.47 7.31
N LEU A 214 -12.78 -1.63 6.55
CA LEU A 214 -13.28 -0.31 6.12
C LEU A 214 -14.61 -0.43 5.37
N LEU A 215 -14.65 -1.32 4.40
CA LEU A 215 -15.84 -1.54 3.59
C LEU A 215 -17.01 -2.03 4.46
N GLY A 216 -16.75 -2.91 5.43
CA GLY A 216 -17.75 -3.40 6.38
C GLY A 216 -18.23 -2.36 7.38
N GLN A 217 -17.47 -1.27 7.59
CA GLN A 217 -17.90 -0.14 8.42
C GLN A 217 -18.60 0.98 7.63
N CYS A 218 -18.80 0.80 6.33
CA CYS A 218 -19.58 1.71 5.50
C CYS A 218 -21.06 1.31 5.48
N THR A 219 -21.96 2.30 5.50
CA THR A 219 -23.38 2.02 5.22
C THR A 219 -23.57 1.56 3.79
N GLN A 220 -24.58 0.75 3.54
CA GLN A 220 -24.89 0.26 2.19
C GLN A 220 -25.08 1.41 1.19
N VAL A 221 -25.74 2.49 1.63
CA VAL A 221 -25.97 3.68 0.80
C VAL A 221 -24.66 4.35 0.38
N LEU A 222 -23.67 4.42 1.30
CA LEU A 222 -22.33 4.93 0.98
C LEU A 222 -21.60 4.01 0.00
N VAL A 223 -21.66 2.70 0.22
CA VAL A 223 -21.05 1.70 -0.69
C VAL A 223 -21.64 1.80 -2.09
N ASP A 224 -22.97 1.89 -2.21
CA ASP A 224 -23.64 1.98 -3.51
C ASP A 224 -23.28 3.30 -4.24
N LYS A 225 -23.06 4.38 -3.50
CA LYS A 225 -22.60 5.65 -4.05
C LYS A 225 -21.13 5.54 -4.51
N MET A 226 -20.25 4.93 -3.72
CA MET A 226 -18.85 4.70 -4.09
C MET A 226 -18.72 3.81 -5.34
N LYS A 227 -19.58 2.81 -5.51
CA LYS A 227 -19.59 1.95 -6.72
C LYS A 227 -19.89 2.71 -8.01
N GLN A 228 -20.50 3.88 -7.94
CA GLN A 228 -20.78 4.74 -9.09
C GLN A 228 -19.61 5.64 -9.44
N ASP A 229 -18.57 5.69 -8.59
CA ASP A 229 -17.37 6.51 -8.82
C ASP A 229 -16.48 5.87 -9.89
N ALA A 230 -15.86 6.69 -10.74
CA ALA A 230 -14.97 6.23 -11.80
C ALA A 230 -13.75 5.45 -11.25
N ASP A 231 -13.29 5.82 -10.05
CA ASP A 231 -12.11 5.21 -9.42
C ASP A 231 -12.43 3.87 -8.73
N TRP A 232 -13.71 3.53 -8.56
CA TRP A 232 -14.13 2.35 -7.81
C TRP A 232 -13.52 1.05 -8.31
N VAL A 233 -13.50 0.85 -9.62
CA VAL A 233 -12.98 -0.39 -10.23
C VAL A 233 -11.53 -0.60 -9.81
N THR A 234 -10.70 0.42 -10.00
CA THR A 234 -9.27 0.38 -9.63
C THR A 234 -9.07 0.13 -8.13
N ILE A 235 -9.88 0.79 -7.29
CA ILE A 235 -9.80 0.66 -5.83
C ILE A 235 -10.21 -0.74 -5.39
N SER A 236 -11.29 -1.29 -5.97
CA SER A 236 -11.80 -2.62 -5.61
C SER A 236 -10.87 -3.75 -6.06
N GLU A 237 -10.17 -3.61 -7.18
CA GLU A 237 -9.20 -4.58 -7.68
C GLU A 237 -7.87 -4.52 -6.92
N SER A 238 -7.45 -3.33 -6.49
CA SER A 238 -6.19 -3.15 -5.77
C SER A 238 -6.25 -3.57 -4.31
N PHE A 239 -7.43 -3.68 -3.71
CA PHE A 239 -7.66 -3.87 -2.27
C PHE A 239 -6.87 -2.89 -1.41
N ASP A 240 -6.71 -1.64 -1.90
CA ASP A 240 -5.94 -0.61 -1.21
C ASP A 240 -6.81 0.13 -0.19
N PRO A 241 -6.55 -0.03 1.12
CA PRO A 241 -7.33 0.63 2.16
C PRO A 241 -7.17 2.15 2.17
N ILE A 242 -6.02 2.67 1.72
CA ILE A 242 -5.73 4.11 1.67
C ILE A 242 -6.57 4.77 0.58
N LEU A 243 -6.63 4.16 -0.60
CA LEU A 243 -7.45 4.66 -1.71
C LEU A 243 -8.93 4.56 -1.38
N LEU A 244 -9.36 3.46 -0.76
CA LEU A 244 -10.74 3.29 -0.30
C LEU A 244 -11.11 4.38 0.72
N PHE A 245 -10.22 4.67 1.67
CA PHE A 245 -10.47 5.70 2.67
C PHE A 245 -10.61 7.10 2.06
N LYS A 246 -9.75 7.46 1.10
CA LYS A 246 -9.89 8.73 0.35
C LYS A 246 -11.24 8.83 -0.36
N LEU A 247 -11.73 7.73 -0.89
CA LEU A 247 -13.05 7.69 -1.53
C LEU A 247 -14.17 7.85 -0.49
N ILE A 248 -14.06 7.20 0.68
CA ILE A 248 -14.98 7.39 1.81
C ILE A 248 -15.00 8.87 2.23
N GLU A 249 -13.83 9.46 2.44
CA GLU A 249 -13.66 10.86 2.83
C GLU A 249 -14.35 11.81 1.84
N LYS A 250 -14.15 11.59 0.54
CA LYS A 250 -14.81 12.35 -0.55
C LYS A 250 -16.32 12.40 -0.39
N TYR A 251 -16.95 11.26 -0.06
CA TYR A 251 -18.41 11.19 0.08
C TYR A 251 -18.92 11.60 1.46
N VAL A 252 -18.18 11.31 2.52
CA VAL A 252 -18.53 11.75 3.89
C VAL A 252 -18.49 13.27 4.00
N LEU A 253 -17.46 13.90 3.43
CA LEU A 253 -17.33 15.36 3.42
C LEU A 253 -18.10 16.05 2.30
N LYS A 254 -18.85 15.26 1.49
CA LYS A 254 -19.59 15.76 0.31
C LYS A 254 -18.77 16.62 -0.64
N GLN A 255 -17.50 16.30 -0.80
CA GLN A 255 -16.61 17.02 -1.72
C GLN A 255 -17.03 16.81 -3.19
N SER A 256 -17.73 15.69 -3.49
CA SER A 256 -18.17 15.33 -4.84
C SER A 256 -19.41 16.08 -5.34
N ASP A 257 -20.21 16.63 -4.42
CA ASP A 257 -21.49 17.26 -4.79
C ASP A 257 -21.36 18.75 -5.15
N ASN A 258 -20.13 19.27 -5.12
CA ASN A 258 -19.87 20.69 -5.33
C ASN A 258 -19.63 21.00 -6.81
N GLN A 259 -20.68 21.44 -7.52
CA GLN A 259 -20.60 21.92 -8.89
C GLN A 259 -19.75 23.21 -9.05
N TYR A 260 -19.48 23.92 -7.94
CA TYR A 260 -18.74 25.18 -7.94
C TYR A 260 -17.61 25.16 -6.91
N PRO A 261 -16.39 24.76 -7.29
CA PRO A 261 -15.24 24.72 -6.37
C PRO A 261 -15.00 26.03 -5.62
N THR A 262 -15.17 27.17 -6.29
CA THR A 262 -15.01 28.50 -5.69
C THR A 262 -16.04 28.81 -4.59
N ALA A 263 -17.29 28.36 -4.77
CA ALA A 263 -18.32 28.53 -3.75
C ALA A 263 -18.03 27.71 -2.49
N VAL A 264 -17.43 26.53 -2.67
CA VAL A 264 -16.96 25.69 -1.55
C VAL A 264 -15.84 26.37 -0.80
N LEU A 265 -14.83 26.88 -1.51
CA LEU A 265 -13.71 27.61 -0.90
C LEU A 265 -14.21 28.79 -0.07
N ILE A 266 -15.14 29.57 -0.63
CA ILE A 266 -15.74 30.72 0.07
C ILE A 266 -16.53 30.24 1.31
N ALA A 267 -17.35 29.19 1.19
CA ALA A 267 -18.14 28.68 2.31
C ALA A 267 -17.26 28.13 3.43
N GLU A 268 -16.18 27.39 3.10
CA GLU A 268 -15.24 26.90 4.11
C GLU A 268 -14.48 28.03 4.79
N HIS A 269 -14.03 29.02 4.03
CA HIS A 269 -13.38 30.20 4.59
C HIS A 269 -14.31 30.96 5.56
N GLN A 270 -15.57 31.17 5.15
CA GLN A 270 -16.59 31.77 6.01
C GLN A 270 -16.87 30.92 7.25
N SER A 271 -16.89 29.58 7.11
CA SER A 271 -17.08 28.65 8.21
C SER A 271 -15.98 28.77 9.28
N ILE A 272 -14.72 28.94 8.87
CA ILE A 272 -13.59 29.16 9.80
C ILE A 272 -13.73 30.53 10.47
N LEU A 273 -13.93 31.59 9.67
CA LEU A 273 -13.98 32.97 10.18
C LEU A 273 -15.18 33.23 11.09
N SER A 274 -16.31 32.56 10.86
CA SER A 274 -17.53 32.71 11.66
C SER A 274 -17.56 31.81 12.89
N PHE A 275 -16.61 30.88 13.01
CA PHE A 275 -16.61 29.93 14.13
C PHE A 275 -16.21 30.62 15.43
N ARG A 276 -17.11 30.61 16.38
CA ARG A 276 -16.90 31.19 17.72
C ARG A 276 -17.12 30.13 18.79
N GLN A 277 -16.50 30.36 19.94
CA GLN A 277 -16.75 29.55 21.13
C GLN A 277 -18.10 29.94 21.72
N ASP A 278 -18.97 28.98 21.96
CA ASP A 278 -20.24 29.15 22.65
C ASP A 278 -19.96 29.20 24.18
N ASP A 279 -20.81 29.91 24.95
CA ASP A 279 -20.66 30.10 26.40
C ASP A 279 -20.58 28.77 27.18
N HIS A 280 -21.13 27.68 26.62
CA HIS A 280 -21.09 26.35 27.23
C HIS A 280 -20.02 25.43 26.67
N MET A 281 -19.17 25.93 25.75
CA MET A 281 -18.14 25.14 25.11
C MET A 281 -16.80 25.29 25.82
N GLY A 282 -16.29 24.21 26.42
CA GLY A 282 -14.96 24.19 27.01
C GLY A 282 -13.85 24.44 25.98
N ASN A 283 -12.73 25.00 26.41
CA ASN A 283 -11.60 25.38 25.55
C ASN A 283 -11.06 24.18 24.72
N ALA A 284 -10.96 23.00 25.33
CA ALA A 284 -10.51 21.80 24.63
C ALA A 284 -11.46 21.43 23.47
N THR A 285 -12.79 21.47 23.72
CA THR A 285 -13.81 21.17 22.72
C THR A 285 -13.81 22.24 21.61
N TYR A 286 -13.59 23.51 21.97
CA TYR A 286 -13.45 24.58 20.98
C TYR A 286 -12.24 24.34 20.08
N TYR A 287 -11.08 24.07 20.67
CA TYR A 287 -9.84 23.81 19.94
C TYR A 287 -9.99 22.62 18.99
N ASP A 288 -10.55 21.50 19.45
CA ASP A 288 -10.78 20.31 18.63
C ASP A 288 -11.71 20.60 17.43
N ARG A 289 -12.80 21.31 17.67
CA ARG A 289 -13.73 21.67 16.59
C ARG A 289 -13.13 22.67 15.61
N PHE A 290 -12.34 23.62 16.09
CA PHE A 290 -11.63 24.58 15.26
C PHE A 290 -10.59 23.88 14.38
N THR A 291 -9.75 23.02 14.97
CA THR A 291 -8.74 22.25 14.25
C THR A 291 -9.37 21.37 13.17
N THR A 292 -10.49 20.71 13.49
CA THR A 292 -11.22 19.90 12.50
C THR A 292 -11.73 20.75 11.34
N ARG A 293 -12.24 21.98 11.60
CA ARG A 293 -12.68 22.87 10.51
C ARG A 293 -11.53 23.32 9.61
N VAL A 294 -10.40 23.65 10.23
CA VAL A 294 -9.17 24.00 9.49
C VAL A 294 -8.72 22.85 8.60
N GLU A 295 -8.75 21.61 9.11
CA GLU A 295 -8.37 20.43 8.34
C GLU A 295 -9.31 20.17 7.17
N VAL A 296 -10.62 20.28 7.38
CA VAL A 296 -11.61 20.17 6.30
C VAL A 296 -11.41 21.26 5.25
N ALA A 297 -11.13 22.49 5.66
CA ALA A 297 -10.87 23.59 4.73
C ALA A 297 -9.56 23.39 3.95
N ARG A 298 -8.53 22.83 4.60
CA ARG A 298 -7.28 22.45 3.92
C ARG A 298 -7.53 21.40 2.84
N GLN A 299 -8.33 20.38 3.12
CA GLN A 299 -8.72 19.35 2.15
C GLN A 299 -9.54 19.94 0.99
N ALA A 300 -10.32 20.98 1.27
CA ALA A 300 -11.03 21.74 0.25
C ALA A 300 -10.14 22.70 -0.56
N GLY A 301 -8.86 22.85 -0.20
CA GLY A 301 -7.90 23.72 -0.90
C GLY A 301 -7.94 25.20 -0.49
N VAL A 302 -8.43 25.52 0.71
CA VAL A 302 -8.48 26.89 1.26
C VAL A 302 -7.13 27.35 1.82
N CYS A 303 -6.25 26.40 2.23
CA CYS A 303 -4.94 26.69 2.86
C CYS A 303 -3.82 25.90 2.20
#